data_43314c55948a73090f53b91cbd106ecf
#
_entry.id   43314c55948a73090f53b91cbd106ecf
#
_cell.length_a   1.000
_cell.length_b   1.000
_cell.length_c   1.000
_cell.angle_alpha   90.00
_cell.angle_beta   90.00
_cell.angle_gamma   90.00
#
_symmetry.space_group_name_H-M   'P 1'
#
loop_
_entity.id
_entity.type
_entity.pdbx_description
1 polymer ?
#
loop_
_entity_poly.entity_id
_entity_poly.type
_entity_poly.pdbx_seq_one_letter_code
_entity_poly.pdbx_strand_id
1 'polypeptide(L)'
;MGLNRMMFVKKSTGSGGETSENVFIMTMGQQSGQYGYSRNNGNYGDYTGNVEHNGRALTLVMLSYYGGWLDVAFLEEGVTSGSYNISLKITPMETGITVPLAVGKISYQGSLVGFYTYVQRVPSNISSMFTAANVGKQFKIEIVFN
;
A
#
# COMPACT_ATOMS: atom_id res chain seq x y z
N MET A 1 6.26 0.71 -27.18
CA MET A 1 6.69 0.87 -26.96
C MET A 1 7.16 0.86 -26.65
N GLY A 2 6.55 0.95 -26.28
CA GLY A 2 7.04 0.96 -25.63
C GLY A 2 7.11 0.98 -25.23
N LEU A 3 7.10 0.62 -24.58
CA LEU A 3 7.48 0.76 -23.97
C LEU A 3 7.70 0.66 -23.80
N ASN A 4 7.53 0.41 -23.43
CA ASN A 4 7.93 0.43 -22.97
C ASN A 4 8.01 0.44 -22.84
N ARG A 5 7.82 0.24 -22.49
CA ARG A 5 8.13 0.40 -22.08
C ARG A 5 8.11 0.29 -21.90
N MET A 6 7.90 0.20 -21.44
CA MET A 6 8.02 0.22 -21.00
C MET A 6 8.05 0.52 -20.86
N MET A 7 7.91 0.63 -20.55
CA MET A 7 8.05 0.96 -20.25
C MET A 7 8.08 1.41 -20.12
N PHE A 8 7.97 1.74 -19.60
CA PHE A 8 8.12 2.24 -19.36
C PHE A 8 8.07 2.85 -19.40
N VAL A 9 7.72 2.97 -19.36
CA VAL A 9 7.64 3.64 -19.27
C VAL A 9 7.51 4.41 -19.18
N LYS A 10 7.23 5.02 -19.06
CA LYS A 10 7.11 5.78 -18.88
C LYS A 10 6.64 6.37 -18.96
N LYS A 11 6.28 6.84 -18.92
CA LYS A 11 5.83 7.43 -18.92
C LYS A 11 5.06 7.82 -19.13
N SER A 12 4.61 8.11 -19.01
CA SER A 12 3.81 8.38 -19.11
C SER A 12 3.16 8.80 -19.42
N THR A 13 2.49 9.08 -19.63
CA THR A 13 1.84 9.34 -19.87
C THR A 13 0.95 9.48 -20.11
N GLY A 14 0.45 9.63 -20.22
CA GLY A 14 -0.34 9.63 -20.18
C GLY A 14 -1.28 9.46 -20.45
N SER A 15 -1.81 9.64 -20.55
CA SER A 15 -2.90 9.38 -20.46
C SER A 15 -3.50 8.37 -20.43
N GLY A 16 -4.19 8.32 -20.67
CA GLY A 16 -5.06 7.47 -20.48
C GLY A 16 -4.63 6.38 -19.96
N GLY A 17 -4.94 5.59 -19.93
CA GLY A 17 -4.56 4.53 -19.30
C GLY A 17 -3.34 4.63 -18.57
N GLU A 18 -2.97 5.76 -18.25
CA GLU A 18 -1.83 5.82 -17.63
C GLU A 18 -1.71 5.13 -16.43
N THR A 19 -0.64 4.51 -16.19
CA THR A 19 -0.36 3.80 -14.98
C THR A 19 0.05 4.76 -13.95
N SER A 20 -0.54 4.67 -12.81
CA SER A 20 -0.12 5.44 -11.67
C SER A 20 1.22 4.94 -11.19
N GLU A 21 2.12 5.84 -10.89
CA GLU A 21 3.40 5.48 -10.33
C GLU A 21 3.33 5.23 -8.83
N ASN A 22 2.17 5.45 -8.22
CA ASN A 22 2.00 5.31 -6.78
C ASN A 22 1.13 4.13 -6.41
N VAL A 23 1.19 3.07 -7.19
CA VAL A 23 0.34 1.91 -6.98
C VAL A 23 1.13 0.66 -6.69
N PHE A 24 0.79 0.01 -5.60
CA PHE A 24 1.21 -1.36 -5.31
C PHE A 24 0.06 -2.29 -5.63
N ILE A 25 0.38 -3.50 -6.08
CA ILE A 25 -0.61 -4.58 -6.16
C ILE A 25 -0.30 -5.54 -5.03
N MET A 26 -1.16 -5.58 -4.04
CA MET A 26 -1.01 -6.43 -2.87
C MET A 26 -1.77 -7.74 -3.07
N THR A 27 -1.14 -8.85 -2.72
CA THR A 27 -1.82 -10.13 -2.62
C THR A 27 -2.11 -10.36 -1.14
N MET A 28 -3.39 -10.51 -0.81
CA MET A 28 -3.84 -10.67 0.57
C MET A 28 -3.26 -11.94 1.18
N GLY A 29 -2.56 -11.79 2.30
CA GLY A 29 -2.07 -12.92 3.06
C GLY A 29 -2.74 -12.99 4.42
N GLN A 30 -2.32 -13.96 5.22
CA GLN A 30 -2.87 -14.17 6.55
C GLN A 30 -1.83 -14.78 7.48
N GLN A 31 -1.80 -14.32 8.72
CA GLN A 31 -1.01 -14.93 9.77
C GLN A 31 -1.65 -14.60 11.12
N SER A 32 -2.08 -15.63 11.86
CA SER A 32 -2.57 -15.47 13.24
C SER A 32 -3.65 -14.40 13.40
N GLY A 33 -4.64 -14.41 12.51
CA GLY A 33 -5.74 -13.45 12.57
C GLY A 33 -5.43 -12.09 11.97
N GLN A 34 -4.23 -11.92 11.41
CA GLN A 34 -3.83 -10.72 10.70
C GLN A 34 -3.97 -10.94 9.21
N TYR A 35 -4.43 -9.93 8.48
CA TYR A 35 -4.70 -10.05 7.05
C TYR A 35 -4.03 -8.88 6.32
N GLY A 36 -3.49 -9.14 5.16
CA GLY A 36 -2.87 -8.14 4.31
C GLY A 36 -1.47 -8.52 3.92
N TYR A 37 -0.54 -7.59 4.10
CA TYR A 37 0.87 -7.80 3.78
C TYR A 37 1.73 -7.35 4.94
N SER A 38 2.73 -8.15 5.29
CA SER A 38 3.76 -7.75 6.24
C SER A 38 5.05 -8.50 5.98
N ARG A 39 6.17 -7.79 6.10
CA ARG A 39 7.49 -8.43 6.12
C ARG A 39 8.20 -8.17 7.43
N ASN A 40 7.55 -7.46 8.36
CA ASN A 40 8.22 -7.03 9.58
C ASN A 40 8.01 -8.02 10.72
N ASN A 41 6.78 -8.37 11.03
CA ASN A 41 6.45 -9.19 12.17
C ASN A 41 5.92 -10.51 11.67
N GLY A 42 6.76 -11.25 10.96
CA GLY A 42 6.34 -12.41 10.20
C GLY A 42 6.05 -12.01 8.76
N ASN A 43 6.22 -12.95 7.85
CA ASN A 43 6.01 -12.70 6.44
C ASN A 43 4.69 -13.31 6.02
N TYR A 44 3.76 -12.48 5.56
CA TYR A 44 2.52 -12.95 4.96
C TYR A 44 2.08 -11.96 3.91
N GLY A 45 1.39 -12.48 2.89
CA GLY A 45 1.02 -11.69 1.74
C GLY A 45 2.20 -11.42 0.84
N ASP A 46 1.97 -10.60 -0.16
CA ASP A 46 2.99 -10.23 -1.13
C ASP A 46 2.57 -8.94 -1.79
N TYR A 47 3.48 -8.29 -2.50
CA TYR A 47 3.11 -7.16 -3.33
C TYR A 47 4.07 -7.01 -4.50
N THR A 48 3.58 -6.35 -5.54
CA THR A 48 4.38 -5.93 -6.68
C THR A 48 4.09 -4.47 -6.97
N GLY A 49 4.95 -3.84 -7.74
CA GLY A 49 4.76 -2.45 -8.16
C GLY A 49 5.94 -1.59 -7.80
N ASN A 50 6.11 -0.54 -8.58
CA ASN A 50 7.16 0.44 -8.36
C ASN A 50 6.48 1.73 -7.98
N VAL A 51 6.71 2.18 -6.76
CA VAL A 51 6.12 3.39 -6.24
C VAL A 51 7.23 4.36 -5.92
N GLU A 52 7.01 5.63 -6.28
CA GLU A 52 7.98 6.68 -6.01
C GLU A 52 7.31 7.86 -5.33
N HIS A 53 8.09 8.55 -4.52
CA HIS A 53 7.69 9.79 -3.91
C HIS A 53 8.89 10.72 -3.96
N ASN A 54 8.73 11.88 -4.62
CA ASN A 54 9.80 12.85 -4.80
C ASN A 54 11.05 12.23 -5.42
N GLY A 55 10.85 11.34 -6.39
CA GLY A 55 11.96 10.68 -7.07
C GLY A 55 12.64 9.59 -6.28
N ARG A 56 12.10 9.21 -5.12
CA ARG A 56 12.68 8.18 -4.28
C ARG A 56 11.77 6.97 -4.25
N ALA A 57 12.38 5.79 -4.30
CA ALA A 57 11.61 4.55 -4.30
C ALA A 57 10.97 4.31 -2.93
N LEU A 58 9.74 3.84 -2.93
CA LEU A 58 9.06 3.39 -1.72
C LEU A 58 8.99 1.87 -1.73
N THR A 59 9.23 1.29 -0.56
CA THR A 59 9.08 -0.13 -0.34
C THR A 59 8.00 -0.34 0.70
N LEU A 60 6.99 -1.13 0.37
CA LEU A 60 5.93 -1.42 1.34
C LEU A 60 6.47 -2.37 2.40
N VAL A 61 6.28 -2.02 3.65
CA VAL A 61 6.71 -2.85 4.77
C VAL A 61 5.52 -3.58 5.37
N MET A 62 4.40 -2.88 5.48
CA MET A 62 3.23 -3.46 6.13
C MET A 62 1.96 -2.74 5.69
N LEU A 63 0.94 -3.51 5.35
CA LEU A 63 -0.43 -3.06 5.25
C LEU A 63 -1.26 -4.20 5.80
N SER A 64 -1.52 -4.15 7.11
CA SER A 64 -2.02 -5.31 7.83
C SER A 64 -3.15 -4.93 8.77
N TYR A 65 -4.23 -5.70 8.70
CA TYR A 65 -5.43 -5.46 9.49
C TYR A 65 -5.56 -6.52 10.58
N TYR A 66 -5.85 -6.06 11.80
CA TYR A 66 -6.08 -6.94 12.93
C TYR A 66 -6.99 -6.24 13.93
N GLY A 67 -8.11 -6.87 14.26
CA GLY A 67 -8.96 -6.41 15.35
C GLY A 67 -9.49 -4.97 15.24
N GLY A 68 -9.75 -4.52 14.02
CA GLY A 68 -10.25 -3.17 13.78
C GLY A 68 -9.17 -2.15 13.47
N TRP A 69 -7.90 -2.56 13.57
CA TRP A 69 -6.76 -1.68 13.35
C TRP A 69 -6.08 -2.02 12.04
N LEU A 70 -5.64 -1.01 11.30
CA LEU A 70 -4.87 -1.20 10.09
C LEU A 70 -3.51 -0.55 10.29
N ASP A 71 -2.45 -1.36 10.26
CA ASP A 71 -1.08 -0.89 10.30
C ASP A 71 -0.61 -0.56 8.90
N VAL A 72 0.05 0.59 8.75
CA VAL A 72 0.59 1.05 7.48
C VAL A 72 2.04 1.41 7.69
N ALA A 73 2.93 0.84 6.89
CA ALA A 73 4.35 1.17 6.99
C ALA A 73 5.02 1.06 5.63
N PHE A 74 5.94 1.99 5.36
CA PHE A 74 6.77 1.93 4.16
C PHE A 74 8.13 2.56 4.43
N LEU A 75 9.10 2.17 3.62
CA LEU A 75 10.41 2.81 3.61
C LEU A 75 10.49 3.71 2.40
N GLU A 76 11.11 4.86 2.57
CA GLU A 76 11.42 5.73 1.45
C GLU A 76 12.94 5.79 1.34
N GLU A 77 13.46 5.49 0.18
CA GLU A 77 14.88 5.36 -0.03
C GLU A 77 15.62 6.63 0.39
N GLY A 78 16.61 6.45 1.28
CA GLY A 78 17.46 7.55 1.72
C GLY A 78 16.83 8.48 2.75
N VAL A 79 15.61 8.23 3.21
CA VAL A 79 14.93 9.10 4.17
C VAL A 79 14.84 8.38 5.52
N THR A 80 15.36 9.04 6.56
CA THR A 80 15.44 8.46 7.90
C THR A 80 14.86 9.36 8.98
N SER A 81 13.99 10.30 8.60
CA SER A 81 13.33 11.19 9.56
C SER A 81 12.14 11.86 8.90
N GLY A 82 11.31 12.49 9.71
CA GLY A 82 10.20 13.31 9.21
C GLY A 82 8.86 12.62 9.28
N SER A 83 7.88 13.26 8.67
CA SER A 83 6.52 12.75 8.62
C SER A 83 5.80 13.26 7.38
N TYR A 84 4.72 12.56 7.03
CA TYR A 84 3.85 12.93 5.92
C TYR A 84 2.41 12.80 6.36
N ASN A 85 1.52 13.48 5.66
CA ASN A 85 0.09 13.19 5.77
C ASN A 85 -0.30 12.39 4.54
N ILE A 86 -0.93 11.24 4.73
CA ILE A 86 -1.28 10.36 3.63
C ILE A 86 -2.73 9.90 3.72
N SER A 87 -3.22 9.45 2.60
CA SER A 87 -4.42 8.66 2.51
C SER A 87 -4.14 7.48 1.58
N LEU A 88 -5.04 6.51 1.59
CA LEU A 88 -4.92 5.34 0.74
C LEU A 88 -6.16 5.25 -0.15
N LYS A 89 -5.98 4.67 -1.34
CA LYS A 89 -7.09 4.24 -2.17
C LYS A 89 -6.90 2.76 -2.38
N ILE A 90 -7.88 1.97 -1.96
CA ILE A 90 -7.80 0.51 -2.00
C ILE A 90 -8.86 0.01 -2.98
N THR A 91 -8.43 -0.74 -3.99
CA THR A 91 -9.34 -1.23 -5.02
C THR A 91 -9.18 -2.74 -5.14
N PRO A 92 -10.18 -3.53 -4.71
CA PRO A 92 -10.15 -4.97 -4.99
C PRO A 92 -10.12 -5.17 -6.50
N MET A 93 -9.16 -5.96 -6.99
CA MET A 93 -9.06 -6.19 -8.44
C MET A 93 -10.29 -6.90 -8.98
N GLU A 94 -10.94 -7.70 -8.13
CA GLU A 94 -12.13 -8.45 -8.50
C GLU A 94 -13.33 -7.55 -8.80
N THR A 95 -13.50 -6.47 -8.06
CA THR A 95 -14.65 -5.58 -8.23
C THR A 95 -14.30 -4.31 -9.00
N GLY A 96 -13.07 -3.86 -8.91
CA GLY A 96 -12.66 -2.60 -9.50
C GLY A 96 -13.19 -1.35 -8.80
N ILE A 97 -13.82 -1.51 -7.62
CA ILE A 97 -14.43 -0.39 -6.92
C ILE A 97 -13.46 0.16 -5.89
N THR A 98 -13.02 1.40 -6.08
CA THR A 98 -12.05 2.04 -5.20
C THR A 98 -12.70 2.53 -3.92
N VAL A 99 -12.09 2.22 -2.80
CA VAL A 99 -12.52 2.70 -1.48
C VAL A 99 -11.41 3.55 -0.88
N PRO A 100 -11.68 4.82 -0.59
CA PRO A 100 -10.66 5.69 0.02
C PRO A 100 -10.58 5.47 1.52
N LEU A 101 -9.39 5.71 2.08
CA LEU A 101 -9.18 5.63 3.52
C LEU A 101 -8.26 6.78 3.94
N ALA A 102 -8.75 7.66 4.80
CA ALA A 102 -7.92 8.70 5.38
C ALA A 102 -7.02 8.06 6.44
N VAL A 103 -5.72 8.21 6.30
CA VAL A 103 -4.76 7.64 7.25
C VAL A 103 -4.27 8.70 8.22
N GLY A 104 -3.89 9.87 7.70
CA GLY A 104 -3.38 10.95 8.52
C GLY A 104 -1.86 10.96 8.55
N LYS A 105 -1.31 11.34 9.69
CA LYS A 105 0.13 11.53 9.83
C LYS A 105 0.86 10.20 9.97
N ILE A 106 1.88 10.01 9.15
CA ILE A 106 2.77 8.86 9.25
C ILE A 106 4.19 9.37 9.45
N SER A 107 4.87 8.86 10.47
CA SER A 107 6.18 9.38 10.89
C SER A 107 7.23 8.29 10.86
N TYR A 108 8.48 8.70 10.67
CA TYR A 108 9.60 7.77 10.65
C TYR A 108 9.79 7.19 12.06
N GLN A 109 9.84 5.87 12.16
CA GLN A 109 9.94 5.16 13.44
C GLN A 109 11.16 4.24 13.52
N GLY A 110 12.11 4.37 12.61
CA GLY A 110 13.33 3.57 12.63
C GLY A 110 13.44 2.67 11.41
N SER A 111 14.58 2.01 11.29
CA SER A 111 14.92 1.26 10.08
C SER A 111 14.11 -0.01 9.89
N LEU A 112 13.52 -0.55 10.95
CA LEU A 112 12.75 -1.79 10.83
C LEU A 112 11.40 -1.56 10.15
N VAL A 113 10.72 -0.48 10.47
CA VAL A 113 9.38 -0.23 9.91
C VAL A 113 9.36 0.99 8.99
N GLY A 114 10.37 1.88 9.09
CA GLY A 114 10.38 3.10 8.29
C GLY A 114 9.33 4.08 8.76
N PHE A 115 8.55 4.61 7.82
CA PHE A 115 7.39 5.43 8.14
C PHE A 115 6.26 4.52 8.55
N TYR A 116 5.73 4.72 9.76
CA TYR A 116 4.73 3.83 10.33
C TYR A 116 3.61 4.63 11.00
N THR A 117 2.39 4.17 10.85
CA THR A 117 1.24 4.61 11.63
C THR A 117 0.19 3.51 11.65
N TYR A 118 -0.88 3.72 12.40
CA TYR A 118 -2.00 2.81 12.37
C TYR A 118 -3.30 3.60 12.40
N VAL A 119 -4.34 3.00 11.81
CA VAL A 119 -5.68 3.56 11.78
C VAL A 119 -6.55 2.71 12.68
N GLN A 120 -7.14 3.33 13.71
CA GLN A 120 -8.09 2.65 14.57
C GLN A 120 -9.48 2.74 13.95
N ARG A 121 -10.32 1.79 14.24
CA ARG A 121 -11.73 1.82 13.83
C ARG A 121 -11.89 2.00 12.33
N VAL A 122 -11.24 1.12 11.61
CA VAL A 122 -11.31 1.11 10.15
C VAL A 122 -12.76 0.93 9.72
N PRO A 123 -13.25 1.72 8.74
CA PRO A 123 -14.62 1.59 8.26
C PRO A 123 -14.92 0.18 7.73
N SER A 124 -16.19 -0.22 7.82
CA SER A 124 -16.57 -1.58 7.43
C SER A 124 -16.30 -1.90 5.97
N ASN A 125 -16.36 -0.91 5.08
CA ASN A 125 -16.07 -1.16 3.67
C ASN A 125 -14.58 -1.38 3.41
N ILE A 126 -13.73 -1.06 4.39
CA ILE A 126 -12.32 -1.39 4.35
C ILE A 126 -12.09 -2.73 5.06
N SER A 127 -12.60 -2.85 6.30
CA SER A 127 -12.34 -4.06 7.09
C SER A 127 -12.87 -5.32 6.43
N SER A 128 -13.97 -5.20 5.69
CA SER A 128 -14.53 -6.34 4.99
C SER A 128 -13.63 -6.89 3.88
N MET A 129 -12.64 -6.12 3.46
CA MET A 129 -11.66 -6.60 2.49
C MET A 129 -10.62 -7.52 3.12
N PHE A 130 -10.33 -7.31 4.41
CA PHE A 130 -9.22 -7.99 5.08
C PHE A 130 -9.75 -9.20 5.85
N THR A 131 -10.17 -10.22 5.12
CA THR A 131 -10.81 -11.41 5.67
C THR A 131 -10.23 -12.67 5.06
N ALA A 132 -10.51 -13.80 5.69
CA ALA A 132 -10.06 -15.10 5.22
C ALA A 132 -10.54 -15.39 3.79
N ALA A 133 -11.73 -14.95 3.44
CA ALA A 133 -12.30 -15.20 2.12
C ALA A 133 -11.50 -14.52 1.01
N ASN A 134 -10.74 -13.50 1.34
CA ASN A 134 -9.99 -12.73 0.34
C ASN A 134 -8.51 -13.10 0.29
N VAL A 135 -8.07 -14.07 1.08
CA VAL A 135 -6.67 -14.53 1.04
C VAL A 135 -6.35 -15.03 -0.36
N GLY A 136 -5.24 -14.58 -0.91
CA GLY A 136 -4.82 -14.90 -2.28
C GLY A 136 -5.35 -13.97 -3.35
N LYS A 137 -6.30 -13.10 -3.01
CA LYS A 137 -6.83 -12.14 -3.97
C LYS A 137 -5.98 -10.88 -3.99
N GLN A 138 -6.07 -10.15 -5.08
CA GLN A 138 -5.23 -8.98 -5.31
C GLN A 138 -6.00 -7.68 -5.12
N PHE A 139 -5.29 -6.69 -4.58
CA PHE A 139 -5.84 -5.38 -4.29
C PHE A 139 -4.87 -4.33 -4.79
N LYS A 140 -5.41 -3.33 -5.47
CA LYS A 140 -4.60 -2.19 -5.88
C LYS A 140 -4.56 -1.21 -4.72
N ILE A 141 -3.35 -0.83 -4.30
CA ILE A 141 -3.13 0.08 -3.19
C ILE A 141 -2.42 1.31 -3.71
N GLU A 142 -3.06 2.46 -3.60
CA GLU A 142 -2.43 3.71 -3.98
C GLU A 142 -2.19 4.55 -2.74
N ILE A 143 -0.96 5.03 -2.55
CA ILE A 143 -0.61 5.94 -1.46
C ILE A 143 -0.68 7.35 -1.99
N VAL A 144 -1.50 8.17 -1.34
CA VAL A 144 -1.67 9.57 -1.74
C VAL A 144 -1.03 10.45 -0.67
N PHE A 145 -0.08 11.27 -1.07
CA PHE A 145 0.59 12.21 -0.16
C PHE A 145 -0.16 13.53 -0.23
N ASN A 146 -0.70 13.96 0.89
CA ASN A 146 -1.55 15.16 0.97
C ASN A 146 -0.77 16.42 1.30
#